data_1f7bae3c39bb1f0f0f77023f53c7f994
#
_entry.id   1f7bae3c39bb1f0f0f77023f53c7f994
#
_cell.length_a   1.000
_cell.length_b   1.000
_cell.length_c   1.000
_cell.angle_alpha   90.00
_cell.angle_beta   90.00
_cell.angle_gamma   90.00
#
_symmetry.space_group_name_H-M   'P 1'
#
loop_
_entity.id
_entity.type
_entity.pdbx_description
1 polymer ?
#
loop_
_entity_poly.entity_id
_entity_poly.type
_entity_poly.pdbx_seq_one_letter_code
_entity_poly.pdbx_strand_id
1 'polypeptide(L)'
;VKAGLNALNNNENAVQIKRDIDATVKLVVANLQHKISEEISGEEQLEQIASISANNDPETGKLIATAIDKVGMEGVVHIEESRTGETYLETVEGLQFERGFKSPYFVTDNNSMSATLDNPLILIADQKLTQVKELLPILEAVGAQARSLLIIAEDIDNEALATLIVNKMRGTLNVCAVKAPGFGDRRKLALEDIAITTGGIVFDKNKGMKLDKFSWEWFGEARTITVEKEQTTIVDGKGGIEQIEARIEELHQQIDKATTFKVPLILLTIKVAKASL
;
A
#
# COMPACT_ATOMS: atom_id res chain seq x y z
N VAL A 1 29.43 7.57 21.70
CA VAL A 1 30.61 7.23 20.85
C VAL A 1 31.89 7.63 21.51
N LYS A 2 32.15 8.94 21.87
CA LYS A 2 33.40 9.38 22.51
C LYS A 2 33.73 8.63 23.80
N ALA A 3 32.76 8.43 24.71
CA ALA A 3 32.96 7.68 25.96
C ALA A 3 33.31 6.21 25.71
N GLY A 4 32.65 5.56 24.74
CA GLY A 4 32.97 4.18 24.36
C GLY A 4 34.36 4.04 23.73
N LEU A 5 34.79 5.01 22.89
CA LEU A 5 36.16 5.04 22.38
C LEU A 5 37.21 5.20 23.48
N ASN A 6 36.95 6.06 24.47
CA ASN A 6 37.85 6.24 25.61
C ASN A 6 37.93 4.96 26.47
N ALA A 7 36.82 4.27 26.67
CA ALA A 7 36.81 2.98 27.39
C ALA A 7 37.60 1.90 26.64
N LEU A 8 37.50 1.82 25.31
CA LEU A 8 38.32 0.92 24.49
C LEU A 8 39.83 1.22 24.61
N ASN A 9 40.21 2.50 24.68
CA ASN A 9 41.59 2.91 24.85
C ASN A 9 42.17 2.53 26.24
N ASN A 10 41.27 2.28 27.21
CA ASN A 10 41.64 1.83 28.57
C ASN A 10 41.63 0.28 28.68
N ASN A 11 41.70 -0.45 27.58
CA ASN A 11 41.71 -1.92 27.53
C ASN A 11 40.43 -2.62 28.02
N GLU A 12 39.31 -1.94 28.05
CA GLU A 12 38.05 -2.57 28.38
C GLU A 12 37.54 -3.46 27.21
N ASN A 13 36.76 -4.49 27.57
CA ASN A 13 36.26 -5.44 26.57
C ASN A 13 35.20 -4.82 25.68
N ALA A 14 35.48 -4.70 24.36
CA ALA A 14 34.60 -4.11 23.36
C ALA A 14 33.22 -4.79 23.29
N VAL A 15 33.14 -6.11 23.52
CA VAL A 15 31.88 -6.87 23.53
C VAL A 15 31.03 -6.48 24.74
N GLN A 16 31.67 -6.28 25.89
CA GLN A 16 30.97 -5.84 27.11
C GLN A 16 30.44 -4.41 26.92
N ILE A 17 31.27 -3.49 26.43
CA ILE A 17 30.86 -2.10 26.13
C ILE A 17 29.63 -2.09 25.19
N LYS A 18 29.63 -2.91 24.15
CA LYS A 18 28.49 -3.02 23.27
C LYS A 18 27.23 -3.48 23.99
N ARG A 19 27.33 -4.53 24.81
CA ARG A 19 26.18 -5.04 25.60
C ARG A 19 25.63 -3.99 26.56
N ASP A 20 26.50 -3.23 27.23
CA ASP A 20 26.11 -2.19 28.16
C ASP A 20 25.44 -1.00 27.45
N ILE A 21 25.92 -0.64 26.26
CA ILE A 21 25.26 0.36 25.40
C ILE A 21 23.87 -0.14 24.97
N ASP A 22 23.77 -1.37 24.49
CA ASP A 22 22.50 -1.94 24.05
C ASP A 22 21.48 -2.02 25.18
N ALA A 23 21.92 -2.39 26.39
CA ALA A 23 21.09 -2.43 27.60
C ALA A 23 20.65 -1.01 28.02
N THR A 24 21.57 -0.06 28.01
CA THR A 24 21.27 1.35 28.33
C THR A 24 20.29 1.95 27.35
N VAL A 25 20.45 1.72 26.03
CA VAL A 25 19.52 2.18 25.01
C VAL A 25 18.12 1.63 25.26
N LYS A 26 17.99 0.33 25.57
CA LYS A 26 16.68 -0.27 25.91
C LYS A 26 16.03 0.40 27.13
N LEU A 27 16.81 0.69 28.18
CA LEU A 27 16.30 1.41 29.35
C LEU A 27 15.85 2.84 29.03
N VAL A 28 16.63 3.56 28.23
CA VAL A 28 16.28 4.93 27.80
C VAL A 28 15.01 4.90 26.97
N VAL A 29 14.92 4.01 25.97
CA VAL A 29 13.73 3.87 25.13
C VAL A 29 12.50 3.52 25.97
N ALA A 30 12.61 2.58 26.89
CA ALA A 30 11.51 2.23 27.80
C ALA A 30 11.08 3.41 28.69
N ASN A 31 12.02 4.18 29.21
CA ASN A 31 11.69 5.39 30.00
C ASN A 31 11.01 6.46 29.11
N LEU A 32 11.48 6.68 27.89
CA LEU A 32 10.83 7.59 26.96
C LEU A 32 9.39 7.15 26.67
N GLN A 33 9.18 5.88 26.36
CA GLN A 33 7.87 5.34 26.00
C GLN A 33 6.87 5.31 27.18
N HIS A 34 7.31 5.00 28.40
CA HIS A 34 6.39 4.75 29.52
C HIS A 34 6.31 5.88 30.55
N LYS A 35 7.28 6.82 30.57
CA LYS A 35 7.33 7.87 31.61
C LYS A 35 7.33 9.29 31.06
N ILE A 36 7.73 9.47 29.83
CA ILE A 36 7.95 10.83 29.25
C ILE A 36 7.02 11.10 28.09
N SER A 37 6.77 10.10 27.22
CA SER A 37 5.84 10.26 26.12
C SER A 37 4.40 10.30 26.63
N GLU A 38 3.63 11.20 26.09
CA GLU A 38 2.19 11.28 26.29
C GLU A 38 1.49 10.83 25.00
N GLU A 39 0.42 10.05 25.13
CA GLU A 39 -0.39 9.67 23.98
C GLU A 39 -1.17 10.87 23.48
N ILE A 40 -1.27 11.03 22.17
CA ILE A 40 -2.05 12.08 21.54
C ILE A 40 -3.53 11.81 21.83
N SER A 41 -4.18 12.71 22.54
CA SER A 41 -5.57 12.55 23.00
C SER A 41 -6.51 13.59 22.44
N GLY A 42 -6.27 14.12 21.23
CA GLY A 42 -7.18 15.07 20.62
C GLY A 42 -6.63 15.81 19.42
N GLU A 43 -7.55 16.44 18.70
CA GLU A 43 -7.26 17.19 17.47
C GLU A 43 -6.28 18.34 17.71
N GLU A 44 -6.38 19.05 18.86
CA GLU A 44 -5.48 20.18 19.19
C GLU A 44 -4.01 19.76 19.31
N GLN A 45 -3.75 18.64 19.97
CA GLN A 45 -2.37 18.11 20.08
C GLN A 45 -1.84 17.64 18.72
N LEU A 46 -2.71 17.04 17.94
CA LEU A 46 -2.37 16.61 16.58
C LEU A 46 -2.04 17.81 15.69
N GLU A 47 -2.83 18.89 15.76
CA GLU A 47 -2.58 20.15 15.05
C GLU A 47 -1.24 20.77 15.46
N GLN A 48 -0.92 20.78 16.75
CA GLN A 48 0.37 21.31 17.25
C GLN A 48 1.56 20.53 16.68
N ILE A 49 1.50 19.21 16.70
CA ILE A 49 2.56 18.34 16.17
C ILE A 49 2.69 18.51 14.65
N ALA A 50 1.56 18.51 13.95
CA ALA A 50 1.53 18.72 12.51
C ALA A 50 2.09 20.10 12.11
N SER A 51 1.73 21.15 12.85
CA SER A 51 2.24 22.51 12.62
C SER A 51 3.76 22.60 12.80
N ILE A 52 4.29 21.98 13.88
CA ILE A 52 5.73 21.93 14.10
C ILE A 52 6.43 21.18 12.95
N SER A 53 5.86 20.07 12.50
CA SER A 53 6.40 19.30 11.39
C SER A 53 6.35 20.03 10.06
N ALA A 54 5.35 20.90 9.88
CA ALA A 54 5.19 21.80 8.73
C ALA A 54 5.99 23.10 8.87
N ASN A 55 7.11 23.11 9.58
CA ASN A 55 7.96 24.26 9.81
C ASN A 55 7.25 25.45 10.51
N ASN A 56 6.42 25.14 11.50
CA ASN A 56 5.58 26.08 12.26
C ASN A 56 4.51 26.80 11.40
N ASP A 57 4.02 26.14 10.37
CA ASP A 57 2.87 26.61 9.60
C ASP A 57 1.55 26.06 10.22
N PRO A 58 0.74 26.91 10.85
CA PRO A 58 -0.49 26.48 11.50
C PRO A 58 -1.60 26.14 10.49
N GLU A 59 -1.61 26.70 9.29
CA GLU A 59 -2.63 26.40 8.27
C GLU A 59 -2.41 24.97 7.72
N THR A 60 -1.19 24.64 7.35
CA THR A 60 -0.83 23.28 6.94
C THR A 60 -1.01 22.28 8.09
N GLY A 61 -0.63 22.67 9.32
CA GLY A 61 -0.81 21.82 10.51
C GLY A 61 -2.29 21.46 10.76
N LYS A 62 -3.17 22.44 10.68
CA LYS A 62 -4.62 22.24 10.81
C LYS A 62 -5.19 21.37 9.71
N LEU A 63 -4.76 21.56 8.45
CA LEU A 63 -5.19 20.73 7.33
C LEU A 63 -4.83 19.26 7.54
N ILE A 64 -3.59 19.00 7.95
CA ILE A 64 -3.10 17.64 8.22
C ILE A 64 -3.85 17.02 9.41
N ALA A 65 -4.05 17.77 10.51
CA ALA A 65 -4.81 17.30 11.66
C ALA A 65 -6.25 16.93 11.28
N THR A 66 -6.92 17.79 10.52
CA THR A 66 -8.27 17.51 10.00
C THR A 66 -8.28 16.28 9.07
N ALA A 67 -7.22 16.10 8.26
CA ALA A 67 -7.08 14.92 7.41
C ALA A 67 -7.00 13.64 8.24
N ILE A 68 -6.14 13.61 9.24
CA ILE A 68 -5.94 12.45 10.13
C ILE A 68 -7.21 12.17 10.96
N ASP A 69 -7.89 13.22 11.46
CA ASP A 69 -9.15 13.05 12.19
C ASP A 69 -10.24 12.39 11.32
N LYS A 70 -10.35 12.79 10.06
CA LYS A 70 -11.32 12.21 9.12
C LYS A 70 -11.04 10.77 8.74
N VAL A 71 -9.77 10.39 8.56
CA VAL A 71 -9.40 9.03 8.13
C VAL A 71 -9.07 8.10 9.30
N GLY A 72 -8.87 8.67 10.51
CA GLY A 72 -8.42 7.98 11.70
C GLY A 72 -6.90 7.83 11.73
N MET A 73 -6.37 7.44 12.91
CA MET A 73 -4.92 7.28 13.15
C MET A 73 -4.25 6.23 12.27
N GLU A 74 -5.02 5.30 11.75
CA GLU A 74 -4.55 4.22 10.88
C GLU A 74 -4.75 4.53 9.39
N GLY A 75 -5.39 5.68 9.08
CA GLY A 75 -5.60 6.14 7.72
C GLY A 75 -4.32 6.66 7.07
N VAL A 76 -4.26 6.60 5.74
CA VAL A 76 -3.17 7.20 4.98
C VAL A 76 -3.52 8.60 4.53
N VAL A 77 -2.62 9.55 4.79
CA VAL A 77 -2.70 10.91 4.27
C VAL A 77 -1.67 11.05 3.16
N HIS A 78 -2.14 11.32 1.96
CA HIS A 78 -1.31 11.56 0.79
C HIS A 78 -1.33 13.06 0.43
N ILE A 79 -0.16 13.63 0.14
CA ILE A 79 -0.01 15.05 -0.21
C ILE A 79 0.34 15.12 -1.69
N GLU A 80 -0.42 15.88 -2.47
CA GLU A 80 -0.17 16.12 -3.89
C GLU A 80 -0.19 17.63 -4.19
N GLU A 81 0.45 18.04 -5.29
CA GLU A 81 0.33 19.40 -5.80
C GLU A 81 -1.06 19.66 -6.37
N SER A 82 -1.66 20.76 -5.94
CA SER A 82 -2.95 21.19 -6.47
C SER A 82 -2.82 21.71 -7.91
N ARG A 83 -3.64 21.19 -8.81
CA ARG A 83 -3.71 21.67 -10.19
C ARG A 83 -4.46 23.01 -10.32
N THR A 84 -5.25 23.36 -9.32
CA THR A 84 -6.07 24.58 -9.31
C THR A 84 -5.40 25.74 -8.58
N GLY A 85 -4.29 25.48 -7.86
CA GLY A 85 -3.65 26.46 -6.99
C GLY A 85 -4.42 26.73 -5.68
N GLU A 86 -5.48 25.97 -5.40
CA GLU A 86 -6.23 26.03 -4.16
C GLU A 86 -5.89 24.82 -3.29
N THR A 87 -5.74 25.05 -1.99
CA THR A 87 -5.55 23.99 -0.99
C THR A 87 -6.88 23.38 -0.61
N TYR A 88 -7.06 22.08 -0.78
CA TYR A 88 -8.26 21.36 -0.37
C TYR A 88 -7.96 19.97 0.16
N LEU A 89 -8.88 19.45 0.95
CA LEU A 89 -8.82 18.09 1.50
C LEU A 89 -9.93 17.24 0.90
N GLU A 90 -9.55 16.17 0.26
CA GLU A 90 -10.47 15.13 -0.24
C GLU A 90 -10.27 13.84 0.57
N THR A 91 -11.36 13.25 1.05
CA THR A 91 -11.33 11.96 1.75
C THR A 91 -11.96 10.91 0.85
N VAL A 92 -11.26 9.82 0.58
CA VAL A 92 -11.75 8.71 -0.22
C VAL A 92 -11.55 7.40 0.52
N GLU A 93 -12.44 6.46 0.32
CA GLU A 93 -12.25 5.09 0.81
C GLU A 93 -11.36 4.32 -0.17
N GLY A 94 -10.39 3.58 0.35
CA GLY A 94 -9.46 2.89 -0.52
C GLY A 94 -8.43 2.06 0.21
N LEU A 95 -7.60 1.39 -0.58
CA LEU A 95 -6.49 0.57 -0.12
C LEU A 95 -5.20 1.03 -0.78
N GLN A 96 -4.15 1.17 0.00
CA GLN A 96 -2.81 1.46 -0.52
C GLN A 96 -1.82 0.38 -0.10
N PHE A 97 -0.89 0.03 -1.00
CA PHE A 97 0.20 -0.89 -0.71
C PHE A 97 1.51 -0.48 -1.41
N GLU A 98 2.63 -0.86 -0.79
CA GLU A 98 3.99 -0.50 -1.22
C GLU A 98 4.49 -1.39 -2.37
N ARG A 99 3.89 -1.27 -3.54
CA ARG A 99 4.37 -1.82 -4.81
C ARG A 99 3.88 -0.95 -5.94
N GLY A 100 4.79 -0.56 -6.81
CA GLY A 100 4.47 0.24 -7.98
C GLY A 100 4.48 -0.59 -9.27
N PHE A 101 4.41 0.11 -10.40
CA PHE A 101 4.37 -0.52 -11.71
C PHE A 101 5.63 -1.33 -12.01
N LYS A 102 5.45 -2.48 -12.66
CA LYS A 102 6.56 -3.37 -13.07
C LYS A 102 7.45 -2.76 -14.16
N SER A 103 6.93 -1.82 -14.93
CA SER A 103 7.66 -1.15 -16.01
C SER A 103 7.20 0.31 -16.18
N PRO A 104 8.12 1.26 -16.42
CA PRO A 104 7.79 2.66 -16.70
C PRO A 104 6.91 2.84 -17.95
N TYR A 105 6.86 1.88 -18.86
CA TYR A 105 6.00 1.94 -20.04
C TYR A 105 4.50 1.88 -19.74
N PHE A 106 4.10 1.57 -18.51
CA PHE A 106 2.71 1.64 -18.07
C PHE A 106 2.28 3.05 -17.66
N VAL A 107 3.21 3.97 -17.44
CA VAL A 107 2.94 5.35 -17.03
C VAL A 107 2.02 6.06 -18.03
N THR A 108 1.00 6.74 -17.51
CA THR A 108 0.05 7.56 -18.30
C THR A 108 0.30 9.05 -18.13
N ASP A 109 0.82 9.47 -16.99
CA ASP A 109 1.21 10.85 -16.70
C ASP A 109 2.70 10.92 -16.39
N ASN A 110 3.47 11.50 -17.32
CA ASN A 110 4.92 11.63 -17.18
C ASN A 110 5.34 12.66 -16.13
N ASN A 111 4.48 13.61 -15.76
CA ASN A 111 4.82 14.62 -14.76
C ASN A 111 4.83 14.03 -13.36
N SER A 112 3.79 13.25 -13.04
CA SER A 112 3.68 12.55 -11.75
C SER A 112 4.33 11.16 -11.76
N MET A 113 4.81 10.69 -12.93
CA MET A 113 5.33 9.33 -13.11
C MET A 113 4.37 8.27 -12.58
N SER A 114 3.07 8.43 -12.87
CA SER A 114 2.01 7.55 -12.42
C SER A 114 1.20 6.95 -13.57
N ALA A 115 0.58 5.82 -13.34
CA ALA A 115 -0.39 5.19 -14.22
C ALA A 115 -1.76 5.23 -13.55
N THR A 116 -2.68 6.00 -14.13
CA THR A 116 -4.06 6.08 -13.65
C THR A 116 -4.97 5.21 -14.51
N LEU A 117 -5.77 4.38 -13.85
CA LEU A 117 -6.74 3.48 -14.47
C LEU A 117 -8.13 3.82 -13.93
N ASP A 118 -9.03 4.20 -14.83
CA ASP A 118 -10.42 4.50 -14.49
C ASP A 118 -11.31 3.27 -14.73
N ASN A 119 -12.17 2.97 -13.76
CA ASN A 119 -13.06 1.80 -13.73
C ASN A 119 -12.36 0.49 -14.17
N PRO A 120 -11.18 0.19 -13.59
CA PRO A 120 -10.41 -0.97 -13.99
C PRO A 120 -11.04 -2.27 -13.51
N LEU A 121 -10.80 -3.33 -14.29
CA LEU A 121 -10.84 -4.71 -13.83
C LEU A 121 -9.51 -5.03 -13.16
N ILE A 122 -9.54 -5.82 -12.09
CA ILE A 122 -8.36 -6.18 -11.31
C ILE A 122 -8.21 -7.70 -11.32
N LEU A 123 -7.17 -8.19 -11.98
CA LEU A 123 -6.78 -9.60 -11.92
C LEU A 123 -5.77 -9.79 -10.79
N ILE A 124 -6.12 -10.61 -9.81
CA ILE A 124 -5.30 -10.90 -8.63
C ILE A 124 -4.81 -12.35 -8.72
N ALA A 125 -3.50 -12.59 -8.82
CA ALA A 125 -2.95 -13.93 -9.03
C ALA A 125 -1.82 -14.27 -8.05
N ASP A 126 -1.97 -15.35 -7.27
CA ASP A 126 -0.89 -15.86 -6.39
C ASP A 126 0.04 -16.80 -7.17
N GLN A 127 0.55 -16.32 -8.31
CA GLN A 127 1.53 -17.03 -9.13
C GLN A 127 2.35 -16.07 -9.99
N LYS A 128 3.43 -16.59 -10.56
CA LYS A 128 4.21 -15.89 -11.59
C LYS A 128 3.53 -16.04 -12.95
N LEU A 129 3.39 -14.91 -13.64
CA LEU A 129 2.84 -14.85 -15.00
C LEU A 129 4.00 -14.63 -15.99
N THR A 130 4.38 -15.69 -16.69
CA THR A 130 5.52 -15.66 -17.65
C THR A 130 5.10 -15.92 -19.08
N GLN A 131 4.01 -16.67 -19.27
CA GLN A 131 3.53 -17.07 -20.59
C GLN A 131 2.32 -16.24 -21.01
N VAL A 132 2.42 -15.63 -22.17
CA VAL A 132 1.31 -14.82 -22.71
C VAL A 132 0.08 -15.65 -23.04
N LYS A 133 0.27 -16.92 -23.39
CA LYS A 133 -0.81 -17.83 -23.80
C LYS A 133 -1.91 -17.99 -22.75
N GLU A 134 -1.53 -17.92 -21.47
CA GLU A 134 -2.49 -17.99 -20.35
C GLU A 134 -3.29 -16.70 -20.21
N LEU A 135 -2.73 -15.56 -20.61
CA LEU A 135 -3.36 -14.24 -20.47
C LEU A 135 -4.16 -13.81 -21.70
N LEU A 136 -3.87 -14.36 -22.89
CA LEU A 136 -4.51 -13.93 -24.15
C LEU A 136 -6.03 -13.88 -24.07
N PRO A 137 -6.75 -14.89 -23.60
CA PRO A 137 -8.21 -14.84 -23.53
C PRO A 137 -8.74 -13.70 -22.65
N ILE A 138 -8.02 -13.39 -21.56
CA ILE A 138 -8.36 -12.28 -20.65
C ILE A 138 -8.13 -10.95 -21.36
N LEU A 139 -6.96 -10.78 -22.01
CA LEU A 139 -6.61 -9.52 -22.68
C LEU A 139 -7.57 -9.21 -23.83
N GLU A 140 -7.95 -10.22 -24.62
CA GLU A 140 -8.92 -10.09 -25.70
C GLU A 140 -10.32 -9.72 -25.16
N ALA A 141 -10.77 -10.40 -24.12
CA ALA A 141 -12.09 -10.17 -23.53
C ALA A 141 -12.19 -8.79 -22.86
N VAL A 142 -11.14 -8.35 -22.14
CA VAL A 142 -11.07 -7.02 -21.51
C VAL A 142 -10.95 -5.93 -22.59
N GLY A 143 -10.15 -6.16 -23.63
CA GLY A 143 -10.02 -5.26 -24.77
C GLY A 143 -11.34 -5.05 -25.49
N ALA A 144 -12.14 -6.11 -25.68
CA ALA A 144 -13.47 -6.03 -26.29
C ALA A 144 -14.46 -5.18 -25.46
N GLN A 145 -14.28 -5.10 -24.15
CA GLN A 145 -15.08 -4.23 -23.28
C GLN A 145 -14.55 -2.79 -23.19
N ALA A 146 -13.41 -2.49 -23.79
CA ALA A 146 -12.72 -1.19 -23.68
C ALA A 146 -12.49 -0.74 -22.23
N ARG A 147 -12.33 -1.68 -21.29
CA ARG A 147 -12.04 -1.41 -19.88
C ARG A 147 -10.54 -1.43 -19.63
N SER A 148 -10.13 -0.69 -18.59
CA SER A 148 -8.76 -0.75 -18.09
C SER A 148 -8.54 -2.05 -17.29
N LEU A 149 -7.31 -2.56 -17.28
CA LEU A 149 -6.94 -3.78 -16.55
C LEU A 149 -5.72 -3.52 -15.65
N LEU A 150 -5.87 -3.79 -14.35
CA LEU A 150 -4.73 -3.95 -13.44
C LEU A 150 -4.46 -5.43 -13.22
N ILE A 151 -3.20 -5.85 -13.35
CA ILE A 151 -2.77 -7.21 -13.04
C ILE A 151 -1.86 -7.14 -11.82
N ILE A 152 -2.27 -7.79 -10.74
CA ILE A 152 -1.47 -7.96 -9.52
C ILE A 152 -1.08 -9.44 -9.44
N ALA A 153 0.21 -9.74 -9.52
CA ALA A 153 0.69 -11.11 -9.51
C ALA A 153 1.97 -11.25 -8.65
N GLU A 154 2.32 -12.48 -8.27
CA GLU A 154 3.60 -12.75 -7.58
C GLU A 154 4.77 -12.12 -8.33
N ASP A 155 4.83 -12.33 -9.64
CA ASP A 155 5.72 -11.63 -10.56
C ASP A 155 5.17 -11.71 -11.99
N ILE A 156 5.57 -10.77 -12.84
CA ILE A 156 5.18 -10.73 -14.25
C ILE A 156 6.44 -10.45 -15.04
N ASP A 157 6.86 -11.41 -15.86
CA ASP A 157 8.15 -11.36 -16.53
C ASP A 157 8.08 -11.86 -17.98
N ASN A 158 9.20 -11.76 -18.68
CA ASN A 158 9.43 -12.31 -20.01
C ASN A 158 8.36 -11.93 -21.05
N GLU A 159 7.83 -12.93 -21.73
CA GLU A 159 6.86 -12.78 -22.83
C GLU A 159 5.55 -12.10 -22.37
N ALA A 160 5.09 -12.44 -21.17
CA ALA A 160 3.87 -11.84 -20.61
C ALA A 160 4.02 -10.33 -20.43
N LEU A 161 5.09 -9.89 -19.77
CA LEU A 161 5.37 -8.46 -19.56
C LEU A 161 5.55 -7.71 -20.88
N ALA A 162 6.33 -8.26 -21.81
CA ALA A 162 6.56 -7.66 -23.11
C ALA A 162 5.25 -7.47 -23.91
N THR A 163 4.36 -8.46 -23.88
CA THR A 163 3.06 -8.38 -24.56
C THR A 163 2.17 -7.33 -23.95
N LEU A 164 2.12 -7.21 -22.60
CA LEU A 164 1.36 -6.16 -21.92
C LEU A 164 1.86 -4.76 -22.33
N ILE A 165 3.18 -4.55 -22.32
CA ILE A 165 3.81 -3.29 -22.74
C ILE A 165 3.45 -2.95 -24.20
N VAL A 166 3.58 -3.92 -25.13
CA VAL A 166 3.25 -3.69 -26.55
C VAL A 166 1.79 -3.30 -26.73
N ASN A 167 0.85 -3.97 -26.06
CA ASN A 167 -0.58 -3.63 -26.14
C ASN A 167 -0.87 -2.25 -25.53
N LYS A 168 -0.22 -1.90 -24.43
CA LYS A 168 -0.32 -0.56 -23.83
C LYS A 168 0.20 0.51 -24.78
N MET A 169 1.38 0.33 -25.37
CA MET A 169 2.01 1.29 -26.29
C MET A 169 1.21 1.46 -27.60
N ARG A 170 0.57 0.40 -28.07
CA ARG A 170 -0.33 0.46 -29.24
C ARG A 170 -1.68 1.10 -28.94
N GLY A 171 -2.00 1.36 -27.68
CA GLY A 171 -3.29 1.89 -27.25
C GLY A 171 -4.45 0.88 -27.40
N THR A 172 -4.15 -0.40 -27.64
CA THR A 172 -5.17 -1.45 -27.79
C THR A 172 -5.76 -1.87 -26.46
N LEU A 173 -5.01 -1.72 -25.37
CA LEU A 173 -5.45 -2.05 -24.03
C LEU A 173 -4.82 -1.09 -23.00
N ASN A 174 -5.64 -0.48 -22.17
CA ASN A 174 -5.14 0.29 -21.03
C ASN A 174 -4.84 -0.66 -19.86
N VAL A 175 -3.60 -1.09 -19.75
CA VAL A 175 -3.16 -2.10 -18.76
C VAL A 175 -2.00 -1.59 -17.93
N CYS A 176 -1.99 -1.99 -16.66
CA CYS A 176 -0.84 -1.84 -15.78
C CYS A 176 -0.58 -3.18 -15.06
N ALA A 177 0.68 -3.48 -14.83
CA ALA A 177 1.13 -4.68 -14.13
C ALA A 177 1.92 -4.30 -12.90
N VAL A 178 1.54 -4.87 -11.76
CA VAL A 178 2.12 -4.61 -10.43
C VAL A 178 2.48 -5.94 -9.78
N LYS A 179 3.58 -5.94 -9.05
CA LYS A 179 3.98 -7.07 -8.23
C LYS A 179 3.19 -7.10 -6.93
N ALA A 180 2.74 -8.29 -6.51
CA ALA A 180 2.04 -8.47 -5.25
C ALA A 180 2.88 -8.01 -4.05
N PRO A 181 2.27 -7.35 -3.05
CA PRO A 181 2.96 -6.94 -1.84
C PRO A 181 3.32 -8.13 -0.95
N GLY A 182 4.42 -8.03 -0.22
CA GLY A 182 4.87 -9.07 0.71
C GLY A 182 5.51 -10.28 0.02
N PHE A 183 5.80 -11.32 0.83
CA PHE A 183 6.41 -12.59 0.41
C PHE A 183 5.78 -13.74 1.20
N GLY A 184 5.73 -14.95 0.60
CA GLY A 184 5.22 -16.15 1.25
C GLY A 184 3.77 -15.97 1.74
N ASP A 185 3.49 -16.34 2.99
CA ASP A 185 2.15 -16.27 3.56
C ASP A 185 1.63 -14.83 3.70
N ARG A 186 2.52 -13.85 3.93
CA ARG A 186 2.14 -12.43 3.95
C ARG A 186 1.62 -11.95 2.60
N ARG A 187 2.20 -12.43 1.50
CA ARG A 187 1.71 -12.12 0.15
C ARG A 187 0.29 -12.65 -0.05
N LYS A 188 0.02 -13.89 0.38
CA LYS A 188 -1.32 -14.49 0.27
C LYS A 188 -2.36 -13.68 1.03
N LEU A 189 -2.07 -13.33 2.27
CA LEU A 189 -2.95 -12.48 3.07
C LEU A 189 -3.21 -11.13 2.40
N ALA A 190 -2.16 -10.46 1.91
CA ALA A 190 -2.31 -9.19 1.22
C ALA A 190 -3.13 -9.31 -0.08
N LEU A 191 -2.97 -10.39 -0.85
CA LEU A 191 -3.79 -10.63 -2.03
C LEU A 191 -5.25 -10.92 -1.67
N GLU A 192 -5.51 -11.64 -0.58
CA GLU A 192 -6.87 -11.88 -0.07
C GLU A 192 -7.53 -10.57 0.35
N ASP A 193 -6.80 -9.68 0.99
CA ASP A 193 -7.31 -8.39 1.41
C ASP A 193 -7.63 -7.48 0.21
N ILE A 194 -6.76 -7.45 -0.79
CA ILE A 194 -7.04 -6.76 -2.05
C ILE A 194 -8.29 -7.35 -2.72
N ALA A 195 -8.45 -8.67 -2.71
CA ALA A 195 -9.62 -9.34 -3.27
C ALA A 195 -10.90 -8.96 -2.52
N ILE A 196 -10.90 -8.98 -1.19
CA ILE A 196 -12.04 -8.59 -0.35
C ILE A 196 -12.42 -7.13 -0.62
N THR A 197 -11.45 -6.23 -0.65
CA THR A 197 -11.67 -4.79 -0.85
C THR A 197 -12.21 -4.47 -2.24
N THR A 198 -11.84 -5.24 -3.26
CA THR A 198 -12.22 -5.00 -4.64
C THR A 198 -13.37 -5.89 -5.14
N GLY A 199 -13.83 -6.85 -4.33
CA GLY A 199 -14.88 -7.79 -4.67
C GLY A 199 -14.45 -8.87 -5.67
N GLY A 200 -13.14 -9.09 -5.83
CA GLY A 200 -12.57 -10.12 -6.68
C GLY A 200 -12.21 -11.40 -5.94
N ILE A 201 -11.55 -12.30 -6.65
CA ILE A 201 -11.05 -13.58 -6.12
C ILE A 201 -9.57 -13.72 -6.46
N VAL A 202 -8.79 -14.23 -5.51
CA VAL A 202 -7.38 -14.56 -5.77
C VAL A 202 -7.31 -15.80 -6.65
N PHE A 203 -6.78 -15.61 -7.85
CA PHE A 203 -6.49 -16.73 -8.75
C PHE A 203 -5.36 -17.58 -8.18
N ASP A 204 -5.65 -18.84 -7.95
CA ASP A 204 -4.70 -19.84 -7.47
C ASP A 204 -4.78 -21.09 -8.32
N LYS A 205 -3.70 -21.39 -9.03
CA LYS A 205 -3.56 -22.59 -9.85
C LYS A 205 -3.68 -23.88 -9.03
N ASN A 206 -3.27 -23.85 -7.76
CA ASN A 206 -3.36 -24.99 -6.86
C ASN A 206 -4.82 -25.33 -6.49
N LYS A 207 -5.73 -24.38 -6.60
CA LYS A 207 -7.18 -24.56 -6.44
C LYS A 207 -7.86 -25.05 -7.73
N GLY A 208 -7.08 -25.43 -8.76
CA GLY A 208 -7.60 -25.93 -10.04
C GLY A 208 -8.12 -24.85 -10.98
N MET A 209 -7.90 -23.56 -10.66
CA MET A 209 -8.27 -22.45 -11.52
C MET A 209 -7.36 -22.38 -12.74
N LYS A 210 -7.89 -21.95 -13.88
CA LYS A 210 -7.14 -21.79 -15.14
C LYS A 210 -7.47 -20.44 -15.76
N LEU A 211 -6.44 -19.65 -16.06
CA LEU A 211 -6.61 -18.31 -16.66
C LEU A 211 -7.23 -18.36 -18.07
N ASP A 212 -6.98 -19.42 -18.81
CA ASP A 212 -7.58 -19.66 -20.14
C ASP A 212 -9.10 -19.95 -20.10
N LYS A 213 -9.61 -20.27 -18.92
CA LYS A 213 -11.04 -20.51 -18.62
C LYS A 213 -11.53 -19.61 -17.49
N PHE A 214 -11.16 -18.32 -17.56
CA PHE A 214 -11.52 -17.36 -16.53
C PHE A 214 -13.04 -17.14 -16.44
N SER A 215 -13.49 -16.71 -15.25
CA SER A 215 -14.84 -16.17 -15.03
C SER A 215 -14.71 -14.68 -14.72
N TRP A 216 -15.69 -13.87 -15.14
CA TRP A 216 -15.73 -12.44 -14.83
C TRP A 216 -15.83 -12.17 -13.32
N GLU A 217 -16.39 -13.08 -12.57
CA GLU A 217 -16.51 -13.02 -11.10
C GLU A 217 -15.15 -13.07 -10.38
N TRP A 218 -14.06 -13.42 -11.09
CA TRP A 218 -12.73 -13.44 -10.50
C TRP A 218 -12.10 -12.06 -10.44
N PHE A 219 -12.59 -11.15 -11.28
CA PHE A 219 -12.03 -9.81 -11.33
C PHE A 219 -12.59 -8.95 -10.21
N GLY A 220 -11.68 -8.29 -9.48
CA GLY A 220 -12.02 -7.17 -8.65
C GLY A 220 -12.32 -5.94 -9.49
N GLU A 221 -13.01 -4.98 -8.91
CA GLU A 221 -13.30 -3.70 -9.52
C GLU A 221 -13.04 -2.55 -8.54
N ALA A 222 -12.73 -1.38 -9.08
CA ALA A 222 -12.59 -0.16 -8.32
C ALA A 222 -13.02 1.04 -9.18
N ARG A 223 -13.25 2.19 -8.56
CA ARG A 223 -13.53 3.43 -9.29
C ARG A 223 -12.27 3.92 -10.01
N THR A 224 -11.16 4.03 -9.28
CA THR A 224 -9.90 4.52 -9.84
C THR A 224 -8.73 3.81 -9.17
N ILE A 225 -7.68 3.54 -9.93
CA ILE A 225 -6.41 3.03 -9.39
C ILE A 225 -5.29 3.94 -9.88
N THR A 226 -4.46 4.38 -8.96
CA THR A 226 -3.23 5.12 -9.25
C THR A 226 -2.03 4.24 -8.88
N VAL A 227 -1.19 3.95 -9.86
CA VAL A 227 0.03 3.17 -9.69
C VAL A 227 1.22 4.08 -9.90
N GLU A 228 2.01 4.28 -8.87
CA GLU A 228 3.24 5.04 -8.89
C GLU A 228 4.46 4.10 -8.96
N LYS A 229 5.65 4.64 -8.82
CA LYS A 229 6.90 3.86 -8.89
C LYS A 229 7.03 2.84 -7.74
N GLU A 230 6.56 3.19 -6.54
CA GLU A 230 6.77 2.41 -5.32
C GLU A 230 5.49 2.04 -4.59
N GLN A 231 4.37 2.60 -5.00
CA GLN A 231 3.07 2.39 -4.36
C GLN A 231 1.92 2.25 -5.36
N THR A 232 0.86 1.60 -4.93
CA THR A 232 -0.41 1.47 -5.66
C THR A 232 -1.54 1.82 -4.73
N THR A 233 -2.38 2.76 -5.15
CA THR A 233 -3.58 3.21 -4.43
C THR A 233 -4.82 2.79 -5.20
N ILE A 234 -5.69 2.02 -4.57
CA ILE A 234 -7.00 1.60 -5.08
C ILE A 234 -8.05 2.42 -4.38
N VAL A 235 -8.89 3.12 -5.11
CA VAL A 235 -9.93 4.01 -4.60
C VAL A 235 -11.30 3.45 -4.93
N ASP A 236 -12.21 3.42 -3.95
CA ASP A 236 -13.57 2.90 -4.07
C ASP A 236 -13.60 1.50 -4.70
N GLY A 237 -12.94 0.56 -4.05
CA GLY A 237 -13.05 -0.86 -4.38
C GLY A 237 -14.49 -1.33 -4.20
N LYS A 238 -14.96 -2.20 -5.09
CA LYS A 238 -16.36 -2.70 -5.09
C LYS A 238 -16.55 -3.96 -4.24
N GLY A 239 -15.74 -4.15 -3.21
CA GLY A 239 -15.93 -5.21 -2.21
C GLY A 239 -17.19 -5.03 -1.39
N GLY A 240 -17.75 -6.13 -0.90
CA GLY A 240 -18.90 -6.10 -0.01
C GLY A 240 -18.55 -5.49 1.35
N ILE A 241 -19.31 -4.51 1.82
CA ILE A 241 -19.07 -3.83 3.11
C ILE A 241 -19.01 -4.83 4.27
N GLU A 242 -19.93 -5.77 4.32
CA GLU A 242 -19.98 -6.82 5.36
C GLU A 242 -18.71 -7.68 5.40
N GLN A 243 -18.14 -7.99 4.23
CA GLN A 243 -16.90 -8.77 4.11
C GLN A 243 -15.68 -7.97 4.57
N ILE A 244 -15.66 -6.68 4.25
CA ILE A 244 -14.60 -5.75 4.67
C ILE A 244 -14.63 -5.58 6.19
N GLU A 245 -15.82 -5.32 6.78
CA GLU A 245 -15.99 -5.18 8.23
C GLU A 245 -15.61 -6.47 8.98
N ALA A 246 -16.04 -7.63 8.49
CA ALA A 246 -15.66 -8.92 9.08
C ALA A 246 -14.14 -9.14 9.04
N ARG A 247 -13.47 -8.72 7.96
CA ARG A 247 -12.02 -8.83 7.84
C ARG A 247 -11.28 -7.88 8.79
N ILE A 248 -11.77 -6.66 8.98
CA ILE A 248 -11.22 -5.69 9.94
C ILE A 248 -11.31 -6.28 11.36
N GLU A 249 -12.46 -6.81 11.73
CA GLU A 249 -12.65 -7.41 13.05
C GLU A 249 -11.70 -8.61 13.29
N GLU A 250 -11.52 -9.45 12.26
CA GLU A 250 -10.55 -10.55 12.33
C GLU A 250 -9.12 -10.04 12.58
N LEU A 251 -8.71 -8.99 11.89
CA LEU A 251 -7.39 -8.37 12.04
C LEU A 251 -7.20 -7.77 13.44
N HIS A 252 -8.20 -7.07 13.98
CA HIS A 252 -8.17 -6.57 15.35
C HIS A 252 -7.98 -7.70 16.35
N GLN A 253 -8.72 -8.81 16.22
CA GLN A 253 -8.55 -9.98 17.08
C GLN A 253 -7.15 -10.63 16.96
N GLN A 254 -6.54 -10.57 15.79
CA GLN A 254 -5.15 -11.06 15.58
C GLN A 254 -4.15 -10.13 16.25
N ILE A 255 -4.34 -8.81 16.19
CA ILE A 255 -3.50 -7.81 16.88
C ILE A 255 -3.57 -8.02 18.39
N ASP A 256 -4.75 -8.15 18.96
CA ASP A 256 -4.96 -8.36 20.39
C ASP A 256 -4.31 -9.65 20.92
N LYS A 257 -4.28 -10.70 20.08
CA LYS A 257 -3.65 -11.98 20.42
C LYS A 257 -2.13 -12.00 20.20
N ALA A 258 -1.61 -11.03 19.45
CA ALA A 258 -0.19 -10.96 19.16
C ALA A 258 0.59 -10.43 20.37
N THR A 259 1.18 -11.32 21.13
CA THR A 259 2.06 -11.02 22.29
C THR A 259 3.41 -10.42 21.89
N THR A 260 3.68 -10.22 20.63
CA THR A 260 4.95 -9.70 20.13
C THR A 260 4.72 -8.69 18.99
N PHE A 261 5.42 -7.58 19.02
CA PHE A 261 5.44 -6.43 18.11
C PHE A 261 5.74 -6.74 16.61
N LYS A 262 5.28 -7.86 16.09
CA LYS A 262 5.54 -8.35 14.72
C LYS A 262 4.30 -8.79 13.96
N VAL A 263 3.18 -8.17 14.21
CA VAL A 263 2.10 -8.24 13.20
C VAL A 263 2.46 -7.21 12.12
N PRO A 264 2.73 -7.63 10.90
CA PRO A 264 2.93 -6.69 9.83
C PRO A 264 1.58 -6.02 9.54
N LEU A 265 1.49 -4.80 9.93
CA LEU A 265 0.44 -3.87 9.55
C LEU A 265 0.42 -3.71 8.01
N ILE A 266 -0.11 -4.68 7.30
CA ILE A 266 -0.24 -4.59 5.83
C ILE A 266 -1.61 -4.03 5.44
N LEU A 267 -2.51 -3.83 6.41
CA LEU A 267 -3.91 -3.80 6.04
C LEU A 267 -4.82 -2.88 6.76
N LEU A 268 -4.42 -1.73 7.09
CA LEU A 268 -5.38 -0.80 7.67
C LEU A 268 -5.47 0.56 6.98
N THR A 269 -5.26 0.57 5.68
CA THR A 269 -5.49 1.79 4.95
C THR A 269 -6.81 1.73 4.19
N ILE A 270 -7.90 1.64 4.92
CA ILE A 270 -9.24 1.64 4.31
C ILE A 270 -9.71 3.07 4.01
N LYS A 271 -9.07 4.08 4.56
CA LYS A 271 -9.35 5.48 4.25
C LYS A 271 -8.10 6.20 3.79
N VAL A 272 -8.15 6.76 2.61
CA VAL A 272 -7.09 7.60 2.06
C VAL A 272 -7.59 9.04 2.08
N ALA A 273 -6.91 9.92 2.80
CA ALA A 273 -7.13 11.36 2.67
C ALA A 273 -6.14 11.92 1.65
N LYS A 274 -6.65 12.65 0.69
CA LYS A 274 -5.86 13.37 -0.30
C LYS A 274 -5.87 14.85 0.05
N ALA A 275 -4.75 15.37 0.50
CA ALA A 275 -4.55 16.80 0.66
C ALA A 275 -3.81 17.33 -0.58
N SER A 276 -4.38 18.32 -1.23
CA SER A 276 -3.73 19.06 -2.30
C SER A 276 -3.25 20.41 -1.73
N LEU A 277 -1.96 20.64 -1.77
CA LEU A 277 -1.31 21.89 -1.36
C LEU A 277 -1.00 22.76 -2.57
#